data_7db7450fb4436a3f68d7651221af6ad3
#
_entry.id   7db7450fb4436a3f68d7651221af6ad3
#
_cell.length_a   1.000
_cell.length_b   1.000
_cell.length_c   1.000
_cell.angle_alpha   90.00
_cell.angle_beta   90.00
_cell.angle_gamma   90.00
#
_symmetry.space_group_name_H-M   'P 1'
#
loop_
_entity.id
_entity.type
_entity.pdbx_description
1 polymer ?
#
loop_
_entity_poly.entity_id
_entity_poly.type
_entity_poly.pdbx_seq_one_letter_code
_entity_poly.pdbx_strand_id
1 'polypeptide(L)'
;RRQRQMCIRDSHIKEENLILKAGMVGKITSLGISGFVMQGTNCLVQVVCNKMLFMYGGDMYVGIMTVINSVREILSVPGSTLGSGAQPVLGYNYGAKQYERVRKAIRFTAAIGFLYMLIAWLAVIIFPKEILSVFTTDKAMIVSGEHALKLYFFGFFFMSFQFVGQSTFTALG
;
A
#
# COMPACT_ATOMS: atom_id res chain seq x y z
N ARG A 1 26.32 19.85 -7.38
CA ARG A 1 25.79 21.10 -6.77
C ARG A 1 25.19 22.07 -7.80
N ARG A 2 25.82 22.28 -8.97
CA ARG A 2 25.29 23.20 -10.03
C ARG A 2 23.94 22.76 -10.61
N GLN A 3 23.70 21.47 -10.84
CA GLN A 3 22.42 20.98 -11.38
C GLN A 3 21.25 21.15 -10.40
N ARG A 4 21.47 20.99 -9.09
CA ARG A 4 20.43 21.25 -8.08
C ARG A 4 20.00 22.72 -8.03
N GLN A 5 20.95 23.65 -8.21
CA GLN A 5 20.65 25.07 -8.23
C GLN A 5 19.89 25.51 -9.50
N MET A 6 20.15 24.85 -10.64
CA MET A 6 19.40 25.09 -11.88
C MET A 6 17.91 24.72 -11.73
N CYS A 7 17.58 23.51 -11.22
CA CYS A 7 16.19 23.11 -11.05
C CYS A 7 15.38 23.99 -10.09
N ILE A 8 16.01 24.56 -9.05
CA ILE A 8 15.34 25.44 -8.09
C ILE A 8 15.14 26.84 -8.65
N ARG A 9 16.05 27.30 -9.50
CA ARG A 9 16.04 28.67 -10.05
C ARG A 9 15.02 28.83 -11.19
N ASP A 10 14.69 27.76 -11.90
CA ASP A 10 13.75 27.78 -13.03
C ASP A 10 12.30 27.49 -12.62
N SER A 11 12.05 27.14 -11.36
CA SER A 11 10.70 26.86 -10.82
C SER A 11 10.07 28.10 -10.17
N HIS A 12 10.16 29.27 -10.80
CA HIS A 12 9.36 30.40 -10.38
C HIS A 12 7.90 30.19 -10.78
N ILE A 13 7.01 30.14 -9.78
CA ILE A 13 5.56 30.17 -10.00
C ILE A 13 5.25 31.59 -10.53
N LYS A 14 5.03 31.69 -11.84
CA LYS A 14 4.57 32.93 -12.47
C LYS A 14 3.05 32.95 -12.43
N GLU A 15 2.45 34.12 -12.29
CA GLU A 15 1.00 34.30 -12.30
C GLU A 15 0.36 33.75 -13.58
N GLU A 16 1.07 33.79 -14.71
CA GLU A 16 0.68 33.21 -15.99
C GLU A 16 0.47 31.68 -15.94
N ASN A 17 1.12 30.98 -15.00
CA ASN A 17 0.99 29.53 -14.81
C ASN A 17 -0.20 29.16 -13.92
N LEU A 18 -0.87 30.12 -13.30
CA LEU A 18 -2.10 29.91 -12.51
C LEU A 18 -3.36 29.88 -13.38
N ILE A 19 -3.25 30.14 -14.68
CA ILE A 19 -4.39 30.06 -15.61
C ILE A 19 -4.74 28.59 -15.83
N LEU A 20 -5.90 28.17 -15.32
CA LEU A 20 -6.45 26.83 -15.49
C LEU A 20 -6.78 26.59 -16.98
N LYS A 21 -5.98 25.77 -17.65
CA LYS A 21 -6.25 25.31 -19.00
C LYS A 21 -7.19 24.10 -18.94
N ALA A 22 -8.38 24.19 -19.50
CA ALA A 22 -9.41 23.13 -19.46
C ALA A 22 -8.88 21.76 -19.90
N GLY A 23 -8.03 21.69 -20.91
CA GLY A 23 -7.41 20.44 -21.37
C GLY A 23 -6.43 19.81 -20.35
N MET A 24 -5.75 20.62 -19.55
CA MET A 24 -4.87 20.14 -18.49
C MET A 24 -5.68 19.65 -17.29
N VAL A 25 -6.71 20.40 -16.90
CA VAL A 25 -7.64 20.02 -15.83
C VAL A 25 -8.30 18.69 -16.18
N GLY A 26 -8.79 18.51 -17.43
CA GLY A 26 -9.38 17.27 -17.89
C GLY A 26 -8.45 16.06 -17.76
N LYS A 27 -7.17 16.20 -18.12
CA LYS A 27 -6.17 15.14 -17.96
C LYS A 27 -5.92 14.81 -16.49
N ILE A 28 -5.75 15.82 -15.62
CA ILE A 28 -5.53 15.62 -14.19
C ILE A 28 -6.75 14.93 -13.56
N THR A 29 -7.96 15.38 -13.89
CA THR A 29 -9.19 14.79 -13.38
C THR A 29 -9.35 13.33 -13.84
N SER A 30 -9.08 13.05 -15.11
CA SER A 30 -9.14 11.68 -15.66
C SER A 30 -8.19 10.71 -14.92
N LEU A 31 -6.97 11.15 -14.63
CA LEU A 31 -6.01 10.36 -13.84
C LEU A 31 -6.46 10.21 -12.38
N GLY A 32 -7.05 11.26 -11.80
CA GLY A 32 -7.53 11.26 -10.42
C GLY A 32 -8.77 10.39 -10.20
N ILE A 33 -9.65 10.27 -11.19
CA ILE A 33 -10.88 9.46 -11.11
C ILE A 33 -10.55 7.99 -10.81
N SER A 34 -9.51 7.44 -11.41
CA SER A 34 -9.09 6.05 -11.15
C SER A 34 -8.76 5.82 -9.68
N GLY A 35 -7.97 6.71 -9.08
CA GLY A 35 -7.64 6.65 -7.66
C GLY A 35 -8.85 6.87 -6.75
N PHE A 36 -9.73 7.80 -7.13
CA PHE A 36 -10.96 8.08 -6.38
C PHE A 36 -11.91 6.87 -6.36
N VAL A 37 -12.13 6.23 -7.51
CA VAL A 37 -12.99 5.02 -7.60
C VAL A 37 -12.40 3.89 -6.78
N MET A 38 -11.09 3.67 -6.86
CA MET A 38 -10.41 2.63 -6.08
C MET A 38 -10.56 2.88 -4.56
N GLN A 39 -10.35 4.11 -4.11
CA GLN A 39 -10.47 4.47 -2.69
C GLN A 39 -11.93 4.45 -2.21
N GLY A 40 -12.86 4.90 -3.04
CA GLY A 40 -14.30 4.82 -2.77
C GLY A 40 -14.78 3.37 -2.62
N THR A 41 -14.32 2.48 -3.49
CA THR A 41 -14.62 1.04 -3.40
C THR A 41 -14.06 0.43 -2.11
N ASN A 42 -12.83 0.77 -1.73
CA ASN A 42 -12.25 0.30 -0.46
C ASN A 42 -13.06 0.79 0.74
N CYS A 43 -13.52 2.04 0.74
CA CYS A 43 -14.35 2.59 1.79
C CYS A 43 -15.70 1.85 1.90
N LEU A 44 -16.37 1.59 0.76
CA LEU A 44 -17.62 0.83 0.72
C LEU A 44 -17.44 -0.59 1.27
N VAL A 45 -16.39 -1.29 0.85
CA VAL A 45 -16.06 -2.64 1.34
C VAL A 45 -15.88 -2.60 2.86
N GLN A 46 -15.14 -1.63 3.39
CA GLN A 46 -14.92 -1.47 4.83
C GLN A 46 -16.23 -1.26 5.59
N VAL A 47 -17.12 -0.40 5.09
CA VAL A 47 -18.43 -0.14 5.72
C VAL A 47 -19.29 -1.40 5.71
N VAL A 48 -19.38 -2.11 4.59
CA VAL A 48 -20.16 -3.35 4.47
C VAL A 48 -19.59 -4.43 5.38
N CYS A 49 -18.28 -4.63 5.40
CA CYS A 49 -17.61 -5.60 6.27
C CYS A 49 -17.89 -5.29 7.75
N ASN A 50 -17.74 -4.04 8.19
CA ASN A 50 -18.02 -3.66 9.57
C ASN A 50 -19.48 -3.87 9.95
N LYS A 51 -20.42 -3.55 9.05
CA LYS A 51 -21.86 -3.79 9.27
C LYS A 51 -22.17 -5.29 9.41
N MET A 52 -21.59 -6.12 8.55
CA MET A 52 -21.77 -7.57 8.62
C MET A 52 -21.17 -8.16 9.89
N LEU A 53 -19.96 -7.75 10.26
CA LEU A 53 -19.32 -8.19 11.51
C LEU A 53 -20.13 -7.79 12.73
N PHE A 54 -20.70 -6.58 12.75
CA PHE A 54 -21.57 -6.14 13.82
C PHE A 54 -22.85 -6.97 13.91
N MET A 55 -23.50 -7.25 12.78
CA MET A 55 -24.76 -8.02 12.74
C MET A 55 -24.60 -9.47 13.21
N TYR A 56 -23.47 -10.11 12.88
CA TYR A 56 -23.25 -11.55 13.17
C TYR A 56 -22.39 -11.81 14.40
N GLY A 57 -21.59 -10.84 14.84
CA GLY A 57 -20.63 -11.04 15.91
C GLY A 57 -20.63 -9.94 16.99
N GLY A 58 -21.43 -8.87 16.81
CA GLY A 58 -21.47 -7.74 17.72
C GLY A 58 -20.19 -6.91 17.76
N ASP A 59 -20.11 -6.01 18.75
CA ASP A 59 -18.99 -5.07 18.92
C ASP A 59 -17.63 -5.75 19.07
N MET A 60 -17.58 -6.95 19.67
CA MET A 60 -16.35 -7.68 19.89
C MET A 60 -15.64 -8.03 18.55
N TYR A 61 -16.38 -8.50 17.55
CA TYR A 61 -15.80 -8.86 16.25
C TYR A 61 -15.43 -7.63 15.43
N VAL A 62 -16.12 -6.52 15.56
CA VAL A 62 -15.72 -5.24 14.97
C VAL A 62 -14.40 -4.76 15.59
N GLY A 63 -14.26 -4.89 16.92
CA GLY A 63 -13.02 -4.60 17.64
C GLY A 63 -11.86 -5.48 17.15
N ILE A 64 -12.06 -6.79 17.05
CA ILE A 64 -11.05 -7.72 16.51
C ILE A 64 -10.63 -7.33 15.11
N MET A 65 -11.57 -7.01 14.22
CA MET A 65 -11.26 -6.60 12.85
C MET A 65 -10.48 -5.29 12.79
N THR A 66 -10.77 -4.35 13.69
CA THR A 66 -10.02 -3.10 13.81
C THR A 66 -8.56 -3.37 14.18
N VAL A 67 -8.31 -4.24 15.16
CA VAL A 67 -6.95 -4.66 15.53
C VAL A 67 -6.25 -5.36 14.38
N ILE A 68 -6.92 -6.29 13.70
CA ILE A 68 -6.38 -7.00 12.53
C ILE A 68 -5.99 -6.02 11.42
N ASN A 69 -6.84 -5.02 11.13
CA ASN A 69 -6.53 -3.98 10.15
C ASN A 69 -5.32 -3.13 10.56
N SER A 70 -5.18 -2.79 11.85
CA SER A 70 -4.01 -2.06 12.35
C SER A 70 -2.71 -2.85 12.19
N VAL A 71 -2.73 -4.15 12.51
CA VAL A 71 -1.60 -5.06 12.26
C VAL A 71 -1.26 -5.11 10.77
N ARG A 72 -2.28 -5.28 9.92
CA ARG A 72 -2.10 -5.29 8.47
C ARG A 72 -1.47 -4.00 7.96
N GLU A 73 -1.92 -2.86 8.44
CA GLU A 73 -1.42 -1.56 8.00
C GLU A 73 0.05 -1.38 8.36
N ILE A 74 0.43 -1.66 9.60
CA ILE A 74 1.82 -1.59 10.07
C ILE A 74 2.73 -2.50 9.23
N LEU A 75 2.31 -3.75 8.99
CA LEU A 75 3.11 -4.70 8.23
C LEU A 75 3.14 -4.38 6.72
N SER A 76 2.16 -3.68 6.19
CA SER A 76 2.10 -3.31 4.77
C SER A 76 2.97 -2.10 4.42
N VAL A 77 3.22 -1.19 5.38
CA VAL A 77 3.98 0.06 5.14
C VAL A 77 5.37 -0.19 4.54
N PRO A 78 6.23 -1.09 5.07
CA PRO A 78 7.55 -1.33 4.46
C PRO A 78 7.45 -1.92 3.05
N GLY A 79 6.45 -2.79 2.80
CA GLY A 79 6.23 -3.38 1.47
C GLY A 79 5.82 -2.34 0.42
N SER A 80 4.89 -1.46 0.76
CA SER A 80 4.45 -0.36 -0.12
C SER A 80 5.56 0.67 -0.34
N THR A 81 6.34 0.99 0.70
CA THR A 81 7.48 1.91 0.62
C THR A 81 8.59 1.37 -0.28
N LEU A 82 8.85 0.06 -0.22
CA LEU A 82 9.81 -0.60 -1.10
C LEU A 82 9.40 -0.43 -2.58
N GLY A 83 8.12 -0.64 -2.89
CA GLY A 83 7.56 -0.43 -4.22
C GLY A 83 7.71 1.03 -4.67
N SER A 84 7.30 1.98 -3.83
CA SER A 84 7.40 3.42 -4.12
C SER A 84 8.85 3.89 -4.29
N GLY A 85 9.78 3.34 -3.49
CA GLY A 85 11.21 3.62 -3.62
C GLY A 85 11.83 3.12 -4.93
N ALA A 86 11.27 2.07 -5.53
CA ALA A 86 11.73 1.54 -6.81
C ALA A 86 11.25 2.39 -8.01
N GLN A 87 10.15 3.14 -7.89
CA GLN A 87 9.54 3.91 -8.99
C GLN A 87 10.52 4.84 -9.71
N PRO A 88 11.32 5.70 -9.03
CA PRO A 88 12.26 6.59 -9.72
C PRO A 88 13.31 5.84 -10.53
N VAL A 89 13.78 4.69 -9.99
CA VAL A 89 14.78 3.85 -10.66
C VAL A 89 14.18 3.20 -11.92
N LEU A 90 12.96 2.70 -11.81
CA LEU A 90 12.24 2.10 -12.94
C LEU A 90 11.95 3.13 -14.01
N GLY A 91 11.38 4.29 -13.66
CA GLY A 91 11.05 5.35 -14.61
C GLY A 91 12.28 5.90 -15.34
N TYR A 92 13.38 6.16 -14.62
CA TYR A 92 14.62 6.64 -15.22
C TYR A 92 15.22 5.65 -16.22
N ASN A 93 15.36 4.36 -15.83
CA ASN A 93 15.93 3.35 -16.72
C ASN A 93 15.00 3.03 -17.91
N TYR A 94 13.68 3.12 -17.71
CA TYR A 94 12.71 2.95 -18.78
C TYR A 94 12.80 4.09 -19.80
N GLY A 95 12.85 5.34 -19.36
CA GLY A 95 13.05 6.51 -20.22
C GLY A 95 14.39 6.48 -20.97
N ALA A 96 15.44 5.91 -20.35
CA ALA A 96 16.75 5.67 -20.99
C ALA A 96 16.77 4.42 -21.90
N LYS A 97 15.63 3.74 -22.11
CA LYS A 97 15.48 2.50 -22.93
C LYS A 97 16.36 1.33 -22.43
N GLN A 98 16.76 1.33 -21.16
CA GLN A 98 17.59 0.28 -20.56
C GLN A 98 16.71 -0.83 -19.95
N TYR A 99 15.96 -1.53 -20.77
CA TYR A 99 14.96 -2.52 -20.35
C TYR A 99 15.53 -3.68 -19.53
N GLU A 100 16.78 -4.06 -19.75
CA GLU A 100 17.47 -5.08 -18.94
C GLU A 100 17.61 -4.64 -17.46
N ARG A 101 17.94 -3.36 -17.25
CA ARG A 101 18.05 -2.79 -15.90
C ARG A 101 16.68 -2.68 -15.23
N VAL A 102 15.66 -2.29 -15.99
CA VAL A 102 14.26 -2.25 -15.51
C VAL A 102 13.84 -3.65 -15.03
N ARG A 103 14.07 -4.69 -15.87
CA ARG A 103 13.73 -6.08 -15.51
C ARG A 103 14.47 -6.57 -14.27
N LYS A 104 15.76 -6.25 -14.15
CA LYS A 104 16.55 -6.60 -12.94
C LYS A 104 16.03 -5.87 -11.70
N ALA A 105 15.70 -4.59 -11.80
CA ALA A 105 15.15 -3.83 -10.71
C ALA A 105 13.78 -4.38 -10.25
N ILE A 106 12.88 -4.71 -11.17
CA ILE A 106 11.59 -5.32 -10.85
C ILE A 106 11.77 -6.66 -10.12
N ARG A 107 12.63 -7.55 -10.66
CA ARG A 107 12.90 -8.85 -10.01
C ARG A 107 13.50 -8.70 -8.62
N PHE A 108 14.44 -7.79 -8.44
CA PHE A 108 15.07 -7.52 -7.17
C PHE A 108 14.08 -6.98 -6.15
N THR A 109 13.26 -5.98 -6.53
CA THR A 109 12.22 -5.41 -5.67
C THR A 109 11.16 -6.46 -5.31
N ALA A 110 10.76 -7.30 -6.28
CA ALA A 110 9.82 -8.38 -6.06
C ALA A 110 10.37 -9.44 -5.07
N ALA A 111 11.63 -9.83 -5.22
CA ALA A 111 12.26 -10.82 -4.36
C ALA A 111 12.38 -10.32 -2.91
N ILE A 112 12.84 -9.08 -2.72
CA ILE A 112 12.94 -8.48 -1.37
C ILE A 112 11.54 -8.25 -0.77
N GLY A 113 10.59 -7.74 -1.55
CA GLY A 113 9.22 -7.52 -1.10
C GLY A 113 8.54 -8.83 -0.71
N PHE A 114 8.72 -9.88 -1.50
CA PHE A 114 8.19 -11.21 -1.19
C PHE A 114 8.83 -11.78 0.09
N LEU A 115 10.15 -11.71 0.21
CA LEU A 115 10.86 -12.21 1.40
C LEU A 115 10.41 -11.47 2.67
N TYR A 116 10.29 -10.16 2.61
CA TYR A 116 9.78 -9.36 3.73
C TYR A 116 8.36 -9.78 4.13
N MET A 117 7.44 -9.86 3.16
CA MET A 117 6.06 -10.23 3.41
C MET A 117 5.92 -11.67 3.92
N LEU A 118 6.80 -12.57 3.46
CA LEU A 118 6.86 -13.95 3.95
C LEU A 118 7.29 -13.99 5.42
N ILE A 119 8.32 -13.23 5.79
CA ILE A 119 8.78 -13.13 7.18
C ILE A 119 7.68 -12.52 8.06
N ALA A 120 7.03 -11.44 7.61
CA ALA A 120 5.94 -10.82 8.32
C ALA A 120 4.74 -11.78 8.51
N TRP A 121 4.40 -12.53 7.47
CA TRP A 121 3.38 -13.57 7.54
C TRP A 121 3.72 -14.67 8.54
N LEU A 122 4.96 -15.19 8.50
CA LEU A 122 5.44 -16.20 9.47
C LEU A 122 5.36 -15.67 10.90
N ALA A 123 5.76 -14.42 11.13
CA ALA A 123 5.67 -13.82 12.46
C ALA A 123 4.21 -13.78 12.98
N VAL A 124 3.26 -13.42 12.13
CA VAL A 124 1.83 -13.38 12.48
C VAL A 124 1.28 -14.79 12.77
N ILE A 125 1.69 -15.79 12.01
CA ILE A 125 1.19 -17.17 12.18
C ILE A 125 1.81 -17.83 13.43
N ILE A 126 3.09 -17.55 13.74
CA ILE A 126 3.81 -18.15 14.87
C ILE A 126 3.46 -17.45 16.18
N PHE A 127 3.33 -16.12 16.16
CA PHE A 127 3.14 -15.29 17.37
C PHE A 127 1.82 -14.49 17.36
N PRO A 128 0.66 -15.11 17.08
CA PRO A 128 -0.59 -14.37 16.93
C PRO A 128 -1.08 -13.73 18.24
N LYS A 129 -0.88 -14.41 19.38
CA LYS A 129 -1.31 -13.92 20.70
C LYS A 129 -0.47 -12.73 21.15
N GLU A 130 0.83 -12.81 20.96
CA GLU A 130 1.78 -11.76 21.30
C GLU A 130 1.49 -10.49 20.48
N ILE A 131 1.22 -10.65 19.18
CA ILE A 131 0.87 -9.53 18.30
C ILE A 131 -0.45 -8.90 18.74
N LEU A 132 -1.48 -9.70 19.03
CA LEU A 132 -2.77 -9.18 19.50
C LEU A 132 -2.63 -8.51 20.86
N SER A 133 -1.81 -9.03 21.76
CA SER A 133 -1.60 -8.47 23.11
C SER A 133 -0.99 -7.06 23.11
N VAL A 134 -0.31 -6.66 22.03
CA VAL A 134 0.20 -5.29 21.85
C VAL A 134 -0.94 -4.29 21.67
N PHE A 135 -2.07 -4.72 21.10
CA PHE A 135 -3.19 -3.86 20.76
C PHE A 135 -4.36 -3.94 21.76
N THR A 136 -4.48 -5.05 22.47
CA THR A 136 -5.58 -5.24 23.44
C THR A 136 -5.13 -6.06 24.63
N THR A 137 -5.69 -5.72 25.81
CA THR A 137 -5.49 -6.47 27.06
C THR A 137 -6.64 -7.42 27.37
N ASP A 138 -7.71 -7.39 26.58
CA ASP A 138 -8.87 -8.25 26.75
C ASP A 138 -8.57 -9.68 26.29
N LYS A 139 -8.53 -10.61 27.25
CA LYS A 139 -8.27 -12.03 27.00
C LYS A 139 -9.29 -12.69 26.09
N ALA A 140 -10.56 -12.31 26.19
CA ALA A 140 -11.62 -12.87 25.34
C ALA A 140 -11.41 -12.45 23.89
N MET A 141 -11.01 -11.20 23.66
CA MET A 141 -10.70 -10.67 22.34
C MET A 141 -9.43 -11.31 21.76
N ILE A 142 -8.41 -11.60 22.57
CA ILE A 142 -7.17 -12.27 22.12
C ILE A 142 -7.46 -13.70 21.67
N VAL A 143 -8.24 -14.47 22.44
CA VAL A 143 -8.55 -15.86 22.11
C VAL A 143 -9.39 -15.96 20.83
N SER A 144 -10.43 -15.15 20.70
CA SER A 144 -11.29 -15.14 19.51
C SER A 144 -10.56 -14.54 18.29
N GLY A 145 -9.72 -13.53 18.53
CA GLY A 145 -8.93 -12.83 17.52
C GLY A 145 -7.80 -13.68 16.92
N GLU A 146 -7.23 -14.64 17.67
CA GLU A 146 -6.17 -15.53 17.17
C GLU A 146 -6.60 -16.27 15.91
N HIS A 147 -7.79 -16.86 15.93
CA HIS A 147 -8.29 -17.62 14.79
C HIS A 147 -8.61 -16.70 13.59
N ALA A 148 -9.23 -15.56 13.88
CA ALA A 148 -9.56 -14.56 12.86
C ALA A 148 -8.30 -13.97 12.22
N LEU A 149 -7.24 -13.70 13.02
CA LEU A 149 -5.97 -13.20 12.54
C LEU A 149 -5.29 -14.18 11.58
N LYS A 150 -5.21 -15.46 11.95
CA LYS A 150 -4.61 -16.51 11.11
C LYS A 150 -5.36 -16.67 9.78
N LEU A 151 -6.69 -16.65 9.83
CA LEU A 151 -7.53 -16.75 8.63
C LEU A 151 -7.35 -15.54 7.71
N TYR A 152 -7.34 -14.33 8.28
CA TYR A 152 -7.18 -13.09 7.53
C TYR A 152 -5.81 -12.98 6.86
N PHE A 153 -4.75 -13.40 7.56
CA PHE A 153 -3.37 -13.33 7.06
C PHE A 153 -2.97 -14.52 6.20
N PHE A 154 -3.84 -15.50 5.94
CA PHE A 154 -3.51 -16.73 5.20
C PHE A 154 -2.80 -16.48 3.86
N GLY A 155 -3.20 -15.46 3.12
CA GLY A 155 -2.59 -15.10 1.82
C GLY A 155 -1.79 -13.79 1.82
N PHE A 156 -1.39 -13.28 2.99
CA PHE A 156 -0.79 -11.94 3.11
C PHE A 156 0.50 -11.77 2.31
N PHE A 157 1.32 -12.80 2.18
CA PHE A 157 2.56 -12.74 1.41
C PHE A 157 2.34 -12.48 -0.09
N PHE A 158 1.17 -12.80 -0.64
CA PHE A 158 0.82 -12.46 -2.02
C PHE A 158 0.64 -10.96 -2.27
N MET A 159 0.40 -10.16 -1.23
CA MET A 159 0.31 -8.71 -1.36
C MET A 159 1.61 -8.06 -1.87
N SER A 160 2.76 -8.75 -1.73
CA SER A 160 4.02 -8.30 -2.30
C SER A 160 3.93 -8.11 -3.81
N PHE A 161 3.29 -9.02 -4.51
CA PHE A 161 3.10 -8.93 -5.97
C PHE A 161 2.20 -7.76 -6.36
N GLN A 162 1.17 -7.47 -5.54
CA GLN A 162 0.32 -6.31 -5.74
C GLN A 162 1.11 -5.01 -5.62
N PHE A 163 1.92 -4.83 -4.56
CA PHE A 163 2.70 -3.61 -4.36
C PHE A 163 3.74 -3.41 -5.45
N VAL A 164 4.47 -4.46 -5.83
CA VAL A 164 5.47 -4.40 -6.90
C VAL A 164 4.81 -4.16 -8.26
N GLY A 165 3.70 -4.84 -8.55
CA GLY A 165 2.94 -4.65 -9.78
C GLY A 165 2.42 -3.21 -9.89
N GLN A 166 1.76 -2.71 -8.86
CA GLN A 166 1.24 -1.35 -8.82
C GLN A 166 2.35 -0.30 -9.00
N SER A 167 3.47 -0.45 -8.29
CA SER A 167 4.61 0.47 -8.41
C SER A 167 5.25 0.44 -9.79
N THR A 168 5.32 -0.74 -10.41
CA THR A 168 5.85 -0.91 -11.77
C THR A 168 4.95 -0.22 -12.80
N PHE A 169 3.64 -0.45 -12.75
CA PHE A 169 2.68 0.22 -13.65
C PHE A 169 2.71 1.73 -13.48
N THR A 170 2.75 2.23 -12.25
CA THR A 170 2.85 3.67 -11.98
C THR A 170 4.15 4.28 -12.49
N ALA A 171 5.26 3.52 -12.46
CA ALA A 171 6.57 4.00 -12.92
C ALA A 171 6.71 4.00 -14.45
N LEU A 172 6.00 3.12 -15.14
CA LEU A 172 6.09 2.95 -16.60
C LEU A 172 5.04 3.76 -17.38
N GLY A 173 4.02 4.33 -16.71
CA GLY A 173 2.93 5.14 -17.27
C GLY A 173 1.68 4.31 -17.41
#